data_dfa2a41438aff09bb9d66c8b48a51c2e
#
_entry.id   dfa2a41438aff09bb9d66c8b48a51c2e
#
_cell.length_a   1.000
_cell.length_b   1.000
_cell.length_c   1.000
_cell.angle_alpha   90.00
_cell.angle_beta   90.00
_cell.angle_gamma   90.00
#
_symmetry.space_group_name_H-M   'P 1'
#
loop_
_entity.id
_entity.type
_entity.pdbx_description
1 polymer ?
#
loop_
_entity_poly.entity_id
_entity_poly.type
_entity_poly.pdbx_seq_one_letter_code
_entity_poly.pdbx_strand_id
1 'polypeptide(L)'
;MTEELKEKFARVRKMMREEGLDGVLLSAIHNFYWITGGKGDMVDRSCGHASARILILEDKSYAVCNSSERYRVFEEELTDGSFELIGFRWHEDEAEALEPYIGGKKIGSDNGVYGTRDISTKIQALRYVLTGAEEKRMDEIGPEAARILEDSVRDIRPGETEHEAAGRVVGRLLARGYAVPVVLVASDERLLKYRHPLPTGKKIEKSAMIAICAQKYGLTVSISRITSFEPLSEEIRKKYEALLKIDATYILNTKAGTPAREYFGIEDDYLF
;
A
#
# COMPACT_ATOMS: atom_id res chain seq x y z
N MET A 1 -12.74 16.13 13.06
CA MET A 1 -12.89 15.28 11.83
C MET A 1 -12.58 16.10 10.60
N THR A 2 -11.62 15.71 9.79
CA THR A 2 -11.22 16.37 8.54
C THR A 2 -12.25 16.18 7.43
N GLU A 3 -12.24 17.00 6.38
CA GLU A 3 -13.13 16.83 5.22
C GLU A 3 -12.90 15.48 4.52
N GLU A 4 -11.66 15.02 4.45
CA GLU A 4 -11.33 13.69 3.93
C GLU A 4 -12.03 12.57 4.70
N LEU A 5 -11.99 12.60 6.03
CA LEU A 5 -12.66 11.58 6.85
C LEU A 5 -14.18 11.66 6.68
N LYS A 6 -14.75 12.86 6.63
CA LYS A 6 -16.20 13.03 6.37
C LYS A 6 -16.62 12.37 5.06
N GLU A 7 -15.84 12.58 4.00
CA GLU A 7 -16.09 11.97 2.69
C GLU A 7 -16.01 10.43 2.77
N LYS A 8 -14.96 9.89 3.38
CA LYS A 8 -14.76 8.43 3.51
C LYS A 8 -15.86 7.78 4.36
N PHE A 9 -16.22 8.38 5.48
CA PHE A 9 -17.36 7.91 6.28
C PHE A 9 -18.69 7.98 5.50
N ALA A 10 -18.90 9.02 4.71
CA ALA A 10 -20.10 9.12 3.87
C ALA A 10 -20.15 7.99 2.82
N ARG A 11 -19.02 7.64 2.19
CA ARG A 11 -18.90 6.50 1.28
C ARG A 11 -19.25 5.18 1.98
N VAL A 12 -18.70 4.93 3.18
CA VAL A 12 -18.99 3.71 3.96
C VAL A 12 -20.46 3.66 4.35
N ARG A 13 -21.03 4.72 4.92
CA ARG A 13 -22.43 4.75 5.34
C ARG A 13 -23.41 4.63 4.16
N LYS A 14 -23.06 5.18 3.00
CA LYS A 14 -23.83 4.95 1.78
C LYS A 14 -23.85 3.46 1.41
N MET A 15 -22.70 2.82 1.39
CA MET A 15 -22.59 1.38 1.12
C MET A 15 -23.33 0.54 2.16
N MET A 16 -23.28 0.90 3.45
CA MET A 16 -24.05 0.24 4.52
C MET A 16 -25.55 0.26 4.20
N ARG A 17 -26.10 1.40 3.82
CA ARG A 17 -27.54 1.54 3.45
C ARG A 17 -27.89 0.70 2.21
N GLU A 18 -27.04 0.70 1.18
CA GLU A 18 -27.25 -0.08 -0.03
C GLU A 18 -27.22 -1.59 0.21
N GLU A 19 -26.39 -2.05 1.16
CA GLU A 19 -26.24 -3.47 1.53
C GLU A 19 -27.14 -3.91 2.68
N GLY A 20 -27.93 -3.00 3.27
CA GLY A 20 -28.82 -3.27 4.40
C GLY A 20 -28.06 -3.66 5.68
N LEU A 21 -26.91 -3.00 5.93
CA LEU A 21 -26.05 -3.23 7.08
C LEU A 21 -26.25 -2.16 8.17
N ASP A 22 -26.14 -2.57 9.43
CA ASP A 22 -26.17 -1.69 10.61
C ASP A 22 -24.77 -1.15 10.94
N GLY A 23 -23.70 -1.79 10.42
CA GLY A 23 -22.33 -1.37 10.65
C GLY A 23 -21.31 -2.10 9.77
N VAL A 24 -20.08 -1.59 9.81
CA VAL A 24 -18.91 -2.17 9.11
C VAL A 24 -17.74 -2.25 10.07
N LEU A 25 -17.10 -3.42 10.13
CA LEU A 25 -15.88 -3.69 10.89
C LEU A 25 -14.70 -3.82 9.92
N LEU A 26 -13.72 -2.93 10.03
CA LEU A 26 -12.50 -2.93 9.23
C LEU A 26 -11.33 -3.45 10.07
N SER A 27 -10.69 -4.50 9.60
CA SER A 27 -9.58 -5.19 10.29
C SER A 27 -8.28 -5.12 9.51
N ALA A 28 -8.36 -5.04 8.16
CA ALA A 28 -7.19 -5.04 7.32
C ALA A 28 -6.42 -3.72 7.42
N ILE A 29 -5.09 -3.80 7.47
CA ILE A 29 -4.19 -2.66 7.66
C ILE A 29 -4.39 -1.56 6.59
N HIS A 30 -4.63 -1.95 5.33
CA HIS A 30 -4.87 -1.00 4.25
C HIS A 30 -6.21 -0.27 4.39
N ASN A 31 -7.21 -0.89 5.03
CA ASN A 31 -8.49 -0.25 5.33
C ASN A 31 -8.37 0.67 6.54
N PHE A 32 -7.53 0.32 7.54
CA PHE A 32 -7.19 1.22 8.63
C PHE A 32 -6.55 2.50 8.10
N TYR A 33 -5.48 2.39 7.30
CA TYR A 33 -4.85 3.55 6.67
C TYR A 33 -5.86 4.42 5.91
N TRP A 34 -6.70 3.78 5.11
CA TRP A 34 -7.66 4.51 4.29
C TRP A 34 -8.67 5.29 5.12
N ILE A 35 -9.36 4.63 6.06
CA ILE A 35 -10.45 5.26 6.82
C ILE A 35 -9.97 6.28 7.85
N THR A 36 -8.70 6.21 8.25
CA THR A 36 -8.09 7.14 9.20
C THR A 36 -7.34 8.31 8.54
N GLY A 37 -7.37 8.41 7.20
CA GLY A 37 -6.68 9.49 6.48
C GLY A 37 -5.17 9.31 6.42
N GLY A 38 -4.68 8.06 6.38
CA GLY A 38 -3.28 7.71 6.21
C GLY A 38 -2.52 7.50 7.53
N LYS A 39 -3.23 7.32 8.65
CA LYS A 39 -2.62 7.01 9.95
C LYS A 39 -2.13 5.57 9.99
N GLY A 40 -0.97 5.35 10.60
CA GLY A 40 -0.30 4.07 10.61
C GLY A 40 -0.72 3.14 11.75
N ASP A 41 -0.92 1.87 11.45
CA ASP A 41 -1.11 0.83 12.48
C ASP A 41 -0.45 -0.50 12.06
N MET A 42 0.75 -0.40 11.48
CA MET A 42 1.54 -1.54 11.02
C MET A 42 2.59 -1.92 12.08
N VAL A 43 2.16 -2.51 13.19
CA VAL A 43 3.06 -3.00 14.23
C VAL A 43 3.79 -4.26 13.74
N ASP A 44 3.05 -5.24 13.25
CA ASP A 44 3.61 -6.45 12.64
C ASP A 44 3.50 -6.37 11.11
N ARG A 45 4.65 -6.24 10.45
CA ARG A 45 4.74 -6.15 8.99
C ARG A 45 4.50 -7.47 8.26
N SER A 46 4.51 -8.59 8.98
CA SER A 46 4.20 -9.92 8.43
C SER A 46 2.69 -10.20 8.42
N CYS A 47 1.91 -9.41 9.16
CA CYS A 47 0.47 -9.55 9.30
C CYS A 47 -0.28 -8.58 8.38
N GLY A 48 -1.36 -9.03 7.77
CA GLY A 48 -2.24 -8.19 6.96
C GLY A 48 -3.28 -7.39 7.76
N HIS A 49 -3.32 -7.59 9.10
CA HIS A 49 -4.29 -6.96 10.00
C HIS A 49 -3.67 -5.84 10.80
N ALA A 50 -4.44 -4.76 11.00
CA ALA A 50 -4.11 -3.69 11.92
C ALA A 50 -4.16 -4.19 13.38
N SER A 51 -3.40 -3.57 14.27
CA SER A 51 -3.47 -3.85 15.72
C SER A 51 -4.74 -3.30 16.36
N ALA A 52 -5.35 -2.29 15.74
CA ALA A 52 -6.67 -1.77 16.07
C ALA A 52 -7.65 -2.00 14.91
N ARG A 53 -8.88 -2.39 15.20
CA ARG A 53 -9.95 -2.45 14.20
C ARG A 53 -10.79 -1.17 14.24
N ILE A 54 -11.45 -0.87 13.14
CA ILE A 54 -12.37 0.27 13.08
C ILE A 54 -13.79 -0.25 12.88
N LEU A 55 -14.67 0.03 13.84
CA LEU A 55 -16.11 -0.24 13.75
C LEU A 55 -16.83 1.07 13.40
N ILE A 56 -17.58 1.06 12.31
CA ILE A 56 -18.38 2.20 11.84
C ILE A 56 -19.84 1.81 11.92
N LEU A 57 -20.61 2.55 12.72
CA LEU A 57 -22.06 2.50 12.79
C LEU A 57 -22.66 3.74 12.12
N GLU A 58 -23.99 3.83 12.05
CA GLU A 58 -24.66 4.97 11.37
C GLU A 58 -24.30 6.32 12.03
N ASP A 59 -24.27 6.39 13.34
CA ASP A 59 -24.04 7.62 14.13
C ASP A 59 -22.66 7.72 14.74
N LYS A 60 -21.98 6.60 15.01
CA LYS A 60 -20.71 6.55 15.73
C LYS A 60 -19.66 5.71 15.03
N SER A 61 -18.41 5.99 15.35
CA SER A 61 -17.26 5.23 14.89
C SER A 61 -16.31 4.94 16.03
N TYR A 62 -15.80 3.71 16.09
CA TYR A 62 -14.98 3.22 17.19
C TYR A 62 -13.65 2.69 16.67
N ALA A 63 -12.61 2.86 17.47
CA ALA A 63 -11.39 2.07 17.35
C ALA A 63 -11.38 0.99 18.44
N VAL A 64 -11.26 -0.25 18.02
CA VAL A 64 -11.29 -1.44 18.88
C VAL A 64 -9.85 -1.88 19.07
N CYS A 65 -9.32 -1.77 20.27
CA CYS A 65 -7.94 -2.18 20.54
C CYS A 65 -7.72 -2.60 21.98
N ASN A 66 -6.75 -3.48 22.17
CA ASN A 66 -6.38 -3.96 23.50
C ASN A 66 -5.56 -2.93 24.30
N SER A 67 -5.37 -3.23 25.58
CA SER A 67 -4.67 -2.36 26.52
C SER A 67 -3.22 -2.06 26.18
N SER A 68 -2.56 -2.87 25.35
CA SER A 68 -1.16 -2.64 24.94
C SER A 68 -1.04 -1.56 23.86
N GLU A 69 -2.06 -1.45 22.98
CA GLU A 69 -2.02 -0.59 21.81
C GLU A 69 -2.77 0.75 22.00
N ARG A 70 -3.74 0.80 22.91
CA ARG A 70 -4.67 1.92 23.04
C ARG A 70 -3.99 3.29 23.16
N TYR A 71 -2.91 3.38 23.92
CA TYR A 71 -2.21 4.66 24.14
C TYR A 71 -1.58 5.15 22.85
N ARG A 72 -0.79 4.30 22.16
CA ARG A 72 -0.18 4.65 20.88
C ARG A 72 -1.25 5.04 19.85
N VAL A 73 -2.31 4.23 19.72
CA VAL A 73 -3.37 4.46 18.73
C VAL A 73 -4.09 5.78 18.98
N PHE A 74 -4.43 6.12 20.24
CA PHE A 74 -5.19 7.33 20.54
C PHE A 74 -4.35 8.58 20.79
N GLU A 75 -3.10 8.44 21.19
CA GLU A 75 -2.21 9.57 21.45
C GLU A 75 -1.36 9.97 20.24
N GLU A 76 -1.07 9.03 19.33
CA GLU A 76 -0.21 9.28 18.16
C GLU A 76 -0.97 9.24 16.83
N GLU A 77 -1.98 8.36 16.69
CA GLU A 77 -2.65 8.15 15.41
C GLU A 77 -4.04 8.80 15.35
N LEU A 78 -4.95 8.44 16.23
CA LEU A 78 -6.36 8.87 16.19
C LEU A 78 -6.65 10.09 17.09
N THR A 79 -5.85 11.14 16.91
CA THR A 79 -5.83 12.32 17.79
C THR A 79 -6.95 13.33 17.56
N ASP A 80 -7.75 13.19 16.50
CA ASP A 80 -8.75 14.19 16.08
C ASP A 80 -10.15 14.00 16.70
N GLY A 81 -10.30 13.01 17.59
CA GLY A 81 -11.57 12.72 18.25
C GLY A 81 -12.65 12.10 17.35
N SER A 82 -12.28 11.62 16.16
CA SER A 82 -13.23 10.99 15.22
C SER A 82 -13.68 9.59 15.64
N PHE A 83 -13.01 8.98 16.61
CA PHE A 83 -13.26 7.62 17.08
C PHE A 83 -13.38 7.55 18.58
N GLU A 84 -14.35 6.77 19.06
CA GLU A 84 -14.45 6.38 20.48
C GLU A 84 -13.70 5.06 20.69
N LEU A 85 -13.19 4.82 21.91
CA LEU A 85 -12.48 3.59 22.25
C LEU A 85 -13.44 2.46 22.62
N ILE A 86 -13.32 1.30 21.98
CA ILE A 86 -13.73 0.01 22.53
C ILE A 86 -12.45 -0.69 22.99
N GLY A 87 -12.19 -0.62 24.30
CA GLY A 87 -10.97 -1.14 24.90
C GLY A 87 -11.22 -2.47 25.63
N PHE A 88 -10.24 -3.38 25.55
CA PHE A 88 -10.20 -4.64 26.30
C PHE A 88 -8.78 -4.92 26.78
N ARG A 89 -8.63 -5.81 27.75
CA ARG A 89 -7.28 -6.21 28.20
C ARG A 89 -6.65 -7.13 27.17
N TRP A 90 -5.34 -7.08 27.00
CA TRP A 90 -4.61 -7.85 25.99
C TRP A 90 -4.82 -9.37 26.03
N HIS A 91 -5.28 -9.91 27.18
CA HIS A 91 -5.57 -11.33 27.42
C HIS A 91 -7.08 -11.67 27.42
N GLU A 92 -7.94 -10.68 27.21
CA GLU A 92 -9.39 -10.87 27.08
C GLU A 92 -9.76 -11.12 25.61
N ASP A 93 -10.92 -11.73 25.38
CA ASP A 93 -11.41 -11.98 24.04
C ASP A 93 -11.98 -10.68 23.43
N GLU A 94 -11.46 -10.32 22.28
CA GLU A 94 -11.93 -9.16 21.51
C GLU A 94 -13.42 -9.32 21.10
N ALA A 95 -13.87 -10.56 20.83
CA ALA A 95 -15.26 -10.81 20.46
C ALA A 95 -16.22 -10.43 21.60
N GLU A 96 -15.85 -10.72 22.86
CA GLU A 96 -16.65 -10.33 24.04
C GLU A 96 -16.73 -8.81 24.19
N ALA A 97 -15.63 -8.11 23.91
CA ALA A 97 -15.61 -6.64 23.95
C ALA A 97 -16.45 -6.01 22.85
N LEU A 98 -16.55 -6.66 21.69
CA LEU A 98 -17.35 -6.19 20.55
C LEU A 98 -18.85 -6.50 20.70
N GLU A 99 -19.23 -7.59 21.39
CA GLU A 99 -20.60 -8.08 21.47
C GLU A 99 -21.65 -7.00 21.84
N PRO A 100 -21.40 -6.08 22.79
CA PRO A 100 -22.36 -5.01 23.12
C PRO A 100 -22.66 -4.05 21.95
N TYR A 101 -21.76 -3.97 20.99
CA TYR A 101 -21.83 -3.04 19.86
C TYR A 101 -22.37 -3.68 18.58
N ILE A 102 -22.07 -4.97 18.38
CA ILE A 102 -22.42 -5.70 17.15
C ILE A 102 -23.48 -6.77 17.34
N GLY A 103 -23.71 -7.23 18.56
CA GLY A 103 -24.69 -8.28 18.88
C GLY A 103 -26.07 -7.97 18.33
N GLY A 104 -26.67 -8.91 17.61
CA GLY A 104 -27.99 -8.77 16.99
C GLY A 104 -28.05 -7.83 15.77
N LYS A 105 -26.93 -7.20 15.36
CA LYS A 105 -26.86 -6.30 14.22
C LYS A 105 -26.31 -7.01 12.97
N LYS A 106 -26.68 -6.49 11.80
CA LYS A 106 -26.15 -6.93 10.50
C LYS A 106 -24.84 -6.20 10.23
N ILE A 107 -23.73 -6.78 10.63
CA ILE A 107 -22.40 -6.19 10.43
C ILE A 107 -21.71 -6.79 9.21
N GLY A 108 -21.19 -5.94 8.34
CA GLY A 108 -20.27 -6.33 7.27
C GLY A 108 -18.82 -6.16 7.72
N SER A 109 -17.89 -6.94 7.16
CA SER A 109 -16.46 -6.75 7.43
C SER A 109 -15.59 -7.04 6.22
N ASP A 110 -14.31 -6.73 6.33
CA ASP A 110 -13.31 -7.00 5.29
C ASP A 110 -12.70 -8.41 5.36
N ASN A 111 -13.15 -9.26 6.29
CA ASN A 111 -12.59 -10.61 6.49
C ASN A 111 -13.55 -11.65 7.12
N GLY A 112 -14.81 -11.30 7.34
CA GLY A 112 -15.83 -12.23 7.89
C GLY A 112 -15.64 -12.65 9.34
N VAL A 113 -14.76 -11.99 10.12
CA VAL A 113 -14.52 -12.35 11.54
C VAL A 113 -15.75 -12.05 12.42
N TYR A 114 -15.85 -12.71 13.56
CA TYR A 114 -16.92 -12.54 14.58
C TYR A 114 -18.33 -12.77 14.02
N GLY A 115 -18.48 -13.68 13.03
CA GLY A 115 -19.77 -13.97 12.42
C GLY A 115 -20.33 -12.85 11.54
N THR A 116 -19.53 -11.85 11.20
CA THR A 116 -19.90 -10.75 10.31
C THR A 116 -19.95 -11.22 8.85
N ARG A 117 -20.72 -10.51 8.01
CA ARG A 117 -20.78 -10.79 6.57
C ARG A 117 -19.51 -10.27 5.89
N ASP A 118 -18.80 -11.13 5.16
CA ASP A 118 -17.68 -10.68 4.31
C ASP A 118 -18.19 -9.81 3.15
N ILE A 119 -17.75 -8.56 3.13
CA ILE A 119 -18.01 -7.56 2.09
C ILE A 119 -16.70 -6.92 1.57
N SER A 120 -15.59 -7.66 1.67
CA SER A 120 -14.25 -7.20 1.30
C SER A 120 -14.19 -6.54 -0.08
N THR A 121 -14.84 -7.12 -1.08
CA THR A 121 -14.91 -6.55 -2.44
C THR A 121 -15.65 -5.21 -2.51
N LYS A 122 -16.69 -5.03 -1.71
CA LYS A 122 -17.44 -3.76 -1.62
C LYS A 122 -16.59 -2.68 -0.95
N ILE A 123 -15.93 -3.03 0.15
CA ILE A 123 -15.01 -2.13 0.85
C ILE A 123 -13.83 -1.75 -0.07
N GLN A 124 -13.26 -2.70 -0.81
CA GLN A 124 -12.21 -2.44 -1.77
C GLN A 124 -12.64 -1.40 -2.82
N ALA A 125 -13.86 -1.50 -3.34
CA ALA A 125 -14.38 -0.57 -4.34
C ALA A 125 -14.47 0.88 -3.83
N LEU A 126 -14.69 1.10 -2.52
CA LEU A 126 -14.72 2.45 -1.93
C LEU A 126 -13.37 3.17 -2.03
N ARG A 127 -12.26 2.43 -2.19
CA ARG A 127 -10.90 2.96 -2.25
C ARG A 127 -10.39 3.22 -3.67
N TYR A 128 -11.14 2.82 -4.71
CA TYR A 128 -10.68 2.99 -6.10
C TYR A 128 -10.55 4.45 -6.52
N VAL A 129 -11.42 5.31 -5.99
CA VAL A 129 -11.36 6.74 -6.28
C VAL A 129 -10.70 7.45 -5.12
N LEU A 130 -9.54 8.05 -5.37
CA LEU A 130 -8.82 8.84 -4.38
C LEU A 130 -9.61 10.08 -3.98
N THR A 131 -9.43 10.52 -2.75
CA THR A 131 -9.85 11.85 -2.30
C THR A 131 -8.81 12.89 -2.70
N GLY A 132 -9.18 14.15 -2.78
CA GLY A 132 -8.22 15.22 -3.07
C GLY A 132 -7.06 15.32 -2.07
N ALA A 133 -7.25 14.83 -0.84
CA ALA A 133 -6.17 14.74 0.15
C ALA A 133 -5.21 13.57 -0.16
N GLU A 134 -5.71 12.45 -0.66
CA GLU A 134 -4.89 11.32 -1.11
C GLU A 134 -4.10 11.68 -2.38
N GLU A 135 -4.71 12.39 -3.32
CA GLU A 135 -4.01 12.91 -4.50
C GLU A 135 -2.81 13.79 -4.12
N LYS A 136 -3.01 14.75 -3.22
CA LYS A 136 -1.91 15.59 -2.71
C LYS A 136 -0.79 14.77 -2.06
N ARG A 137 -1.15 13.75 -1.27
CA ARG A 137 -0.13 12.86 -0.70
C ARG A 137 0.60 12.05 -1.77
N MET A 138 -0.07 11.61 -2.83
CA MET A 138 0.61 10.94 -3.96
C MET A 138 1.59 11.88 -4.67
N ASP A 139 1.22 13.15 -4.87
CA ASP A 139 2.08 14.18 -5.47
C ASP A 139 3.35 14.46 -4.62
N GLU A 140 3.27 14.25 -3.31
CA GLU A 140 4.42 14.38 -2.41
C GLU A 140 5.30 13.13 -2.39
N ILE A 141 4.69 11.96 -2.17
CA ILE A 141 5.44 10.71 -1.95
C ILE A 141 6.05 10.15 -3.23
N GLY A 142 5.42 10.34 -4.38
CA GLY A 142 5.90 9.83 -5.66
C GLY A 142 7.28 10.37 -6.03
N PRO A 143 7.46 11.70 -6.16
CA PRO A 143 8.75 12.31 -6.47
C PRO A 143 9.81 12.08 -5.39
N GLU A 144 9.42 12.03 -4.10
CA GLU A 144 10.36 11.74 -3.00
C GLU A 144 10.91 10.31 -3.12
N ALA A 145 10.05 9.31 -3.29
CA ALA A 145 10.45 7.91 -3.45
C ALA A 145 11.31 7.71 -4.71
N ALA A 146 10.96 8.37 -5.81
CA ALA A 146 11.73 8.31 -7.07
C ALA A 146 13.15 8.84 -6.88
N ARG A 147 13.32 10.00 -6.25
CA ARG A 147 14.65 10.55 -5.94
C ARG A 147 15.47 9.64 -5.04
N ILE A 148 14.88 9.10 -3.98
CA ILE A 148 15.58 8.17 -3.08
C ILE A 148 16.06 6.94 -3.84
N LEU A 149 15.24 6.37 -4.72
CA LEU A 149 15.64 5.24 -5.56
C LEU A 149 16.76 5.63 -6.53
N GLU A 150 16.63 6.76 -7.23
CA GLU A 150 17.65 7.23 -8.17
C GLU A 150 19.00 7.47 -7.51
N ASP A 151 19.03 8.13 -6.38
CA ASP A 151 20.26 8.34 -5.61
C ASP A 151 20.84 7.00 -5.12
N SER A 152 19.98 6.06 -4.72
CA SER A 152 20.44 4.73 -4.28
C SER A 152 21.05 3.92 -5.42
N VAL A 153 20.50 4.04 -6.64
CA VAL A 153 21.01 3.38 -7.84
C VAL A 153 22.33 4.04 -8.33
N ARG A 154 22.43 5.37 -8.27
CA ARG A 154 23.67 6.09 -8.60
C ARG A 154 24.84 5.76 -7.68
N ASP A 155 24.53 5.36 -6.45
CA ASP A 155 25.54 5.00 -5.45
C ASP A 155 26.00 3.54 -5.53
N ILE A 156 25.40 2.71 -6.38
CA ILE A 156 25.86 1.33 -6.60
C ILE A 156 27.27 1.36 -7.17
N ARG A 157 28.12 0.44 -6.70
CA ARG A 157 29.48 0.26 -7.21
C ARG A 157 29.71 -1.20 -7.60
N PRO A 158 30.47 -1.47 -8.67
CA PRO A 158 30.91 -2.83 -8.98
C PRO A 158 31.62 -3.49 -7.79
N GLY A 159 31.27 -4.76 -7.52
CA GLY A 159 31.77 -5.52 -6.38
C GLY A 159 30.89 -5.47 -5.14
N GLU A 160 29.94 -4.55 -5.06
CA GLU A 160 28.88 -4.51 -4.05
C GLU A 160 27.89 -5.68 -4.28
N THR A 161 27.30 -6.19 -3.21
CA THR A 161 26.29 -7.26 -3.30
C THR A 161 24.89 -6.69 -3.53
N GLU A 162 24.01 -7.51 -4.10
CA GLU A 162 22.59 -7.16 -4.24
C GLU A 162 21.93 -6.86 -2.88
N HIS A 163 22.34 -7.58 -1.80
CA HIS A 163 21.88 -7.31 -0.43
C HIS A 163 22.29 -5.91 0.07
N GLU A 164 23.53 -5.48 -0.21
CA GLU A 164 24.00 -4.15 0.19
C GLU A 164 23.24 -3.05 -0.54
N ALA A 165 23.00 -3.22 -1.85
CA ALA A 165 22.20 -2.30 -2.65
C ALA A 165 20.73 -2.23 -2.14
N ALA A 166 20.12 -3.38 -1.82
CA ALA A 166 18.78 -3.45 -1.22
C ALA A 166 18.73 -2.76 0.15
N GLY A 167 19.70 -3.06 1.02
CA GLY A 167 19.80 -2.46 2.36
C GLY A 167 19.90 -0.94 2.31
N ARG A 168 20.64 -0.40 1.34
CA ARG A 168 20.80 1.05 1.16
C ARG A 168 19.47 1.72 0.81
N VAL A 169 18.75 1.24 -0.21
CA VAL A 169 17.49 1.86 -0.62
C VAL A 169 16.41 1.73 0.45
N VAL A 170 16.30 0.57 1.09
CA VAL A 170 15.35 0.33 2.19
C VAL A 170 15.65 1.25 3.37
N GLY A 171 16.92 1.37 3.78
CA GLY A 171 17.33 2.25 4.87
C GLY A 171 17.02 3.71 4.60
N ARG A 172 17.25 4.20 3.38
CA ARG A 172 16.91 5.57 2.97
C ARG A 172 15.41 5.85 3.00
N LEU A 173 14.61 4.90 2.49
CA LEU A 173 13.14 5.01 2.50
C LEU A 173 12.60 4.98 3.94
N LEU A 174 13.08 4.05 4.75
CA LEU A 174 12.66 3.92 6.15
C LEU A 174 13.00 5.19 6.96
N ALA A 175 14.15 5.80 6.71
CA ALA A 175 14.55 7.07 7.33
C ALA A 175 13.63 8.25 6.98
N ARG A 176 12.80 8.11 5.94
CA ARG A 176 11.77 9.06 5.52
C ARG A 176 10.34 8.63 5.86
N GLY A 177 10.20 7.60 6.70
CA GLY A 177 8.91 7.10 7.16
C GLY A 177 8.16 6.22 6.16
N TYR A 178 8.85 5.70 5.12
CA TYR A 178 8.24 4.72 4.21
C TYR A 178 8.37 3.30 4.77
N ALA A 179 7.32 2.51 4.61
CA ALA A 179 7.45 1.06 4.59
C ALA A 179 7.84 0.60 3.18
N VAL A 180 8.58 -0.51 3.10
CA VAL A 180 9.02 -1.08 1.81
C VAL A 180 8.56 -2.54 1.73
N PRO A 181 7.28 -2.79 1.38
CA PRO A 181 6.75 -4.16 1.30
C PRO A 181 7.39 -5.00 0.20
N VAL A 182 7.91 -4.36 -0.84
CA VAL A 182 8.63 -5.04 -1.94
C VAL A 182 9.96 -4.35 -2.18
N VAL A 183 11.04 -5.13 -2.19
CA VAL A 183 12.36 -4.75 -2.68
C VAL A 183 12.91 -5.90 -3.53
N LEU A 184 13.18 -5.60 -4.79
CA LEU A 184 13.74 -6.54 -5.74
C LEU A 184 15.06 -5.97 -6.25
N VAL A 185 16.10 -6.80 -6.28
CA VAL A 185 17.39 -6.43 -6.84
C VAL A 185 17.90 -7.58 -7.69
N ALA A 186 18.30 -7.27 -8.91
CA ALA A 186 19.00 -8.20 -9.76
C ALA A 186 20.21 -7.53 -10.40
N SER A 187 21.24 -8.32 -10.60
CA SER A 187 22.45 -7.90 -11.31
C SER A 187 22.76 -8.83 -12.48
N ASP A 188 23.34 -8.25 -13.53
CA ASP A 188 23.92 -8.93 -14.68
C ASP A 188 22.95 -9.93 -15.33
N GLU A 189 23.32 -11.21 -15.46
CA GLU A 189 22.48 -12.26 -16.05
C GLU A 189 21.16 -12.52 -15.32
N ARG A 190 21.04 -12.14 -14.05
CA ARG A 190 19.80 -12.31 -13.28
C ARG A 190 18.69 -11.36 -13.77
N LEU A 191 19.05 -10.19 -14.33
CA LEU A 191 18.10 -9.25 -14.95
C LEU A 191 17.31 -9.89 -16.11
N LEU A 192 17.94 -10.81 -16.83
CA LEU A 192 17.34 -11.47 -17.99
C LEU A 192 16.56 -12.73 -17.63
N LYS A 193 16.77 -13.28 -16.42
CA LYS A 193 16.22 -14.59 -16.02
C LYS A 193 14.99 -14.48 -15.14
N TYR A 194 14.91 -13.46 -14.27
CA TYR A 194 13.91 -13.44 -13.21
C TYR A 194 13.04 -12.20 -13.28
N ARG A 195 11.73 -12.41 -13.27
CA ARG A 195 10.75 -11.31 -13.20
C ARG A 195 10.71 -10.65 -11.81
N HIS A 196 10.82 -11.44 -10.76
CA HIS A 196 10.79 -10.96 -9.38
C HIS A 196 12.05 -11.45 -8.62
N PRO A 197 13.22 -10.89 -8.92
CA PRO A 197 14.48 -11.34 -8.36
C PRO A 197 14.63 -10.82 -6.93
N LEU A 198 14.58 -11.72 -5.96
CA LEU A 198 14.95 -11.36 -4.59
C LEU A 198 16.45 -11.05 -4.54
N PRO A 199 16.88 -10.05 -3.74
CA PRO A 199 18.30 -9.75 -3.56
C PRO A 199 19.06 -10.93 -2.98
N THR A 200 20.30 -11.11 -3.41
CA THR A 200 21.19 -12.19 -2.97
C THR A 200 22.58 -11.65 -2.59
N GLY A 201 23.47 -12.54 -2.17
CA GLY A 201 24.89 -12.23 -1.97
C GLY A 201 25.71 -12.11 -3.28
N LYS A 202 25.07 -12.21 -4.46
CA LYS A 202 25.77 -12.02 -5.74
C LYS A 202 26.36 -10.62 -5.82
N LYS A 203 27.63 -10.53 -6.25
CA LYS A 203 28.28 -9.26 -6.52
C LYS A 203 27.80 -8.70 -7.86
N ILE A 204 27.54 -7.42 -7.87
CA ILE A 204 27.18 -6.63 -9.05
C ILE A 204 28.46 -6.36 -9.84
N GLU A 205 28.48 -6.69 -11.13
CA GLU A 205 29.65 -6.51 -11.98
C GLU A 205 29.43 -5.46 -13.06
N LYS A 206 28.39 -5.62 -13.89
CA LYS A 206 28.15 -4.83 -15.10
C LYS A 206 26.91 -3.97 -15.02
N SER A 207 25.86 -4.48 -14.39
CA SER A 207 24.56 -3.81 -14.35
C SER A 207 23.75 -4.24 -13.15
N ALA A 208 22.86 -3.38 -12.71
CA ALA A 208 21.91 -3.69 -11.63
C ALA A 208 20.55 -3.01 -11.87
N MET A 209 19.51 -3.69 -11.43
CA MET A 209 18.14 -3.14 -11.31
C MET A 209 17.75 -3.15 -9.85
N ILE A 210 17.09 -2.08 -9.41
CA ILE A 210 16.34 -2.04 -8.17
C ILE A 210 14.88 -1.72 -8.51
N ALA A 211 13.96 -2.54 -8.03
CA ALA A 211 12.52 -2.28 -8.07
C ALA A 211 11.96 -2.29 -6.65
N ILE A 212 11.16 -1.30 -6.31
CA ILE A 212 10.58 -1.13 -4.99
C ILE A 212 9.08 -0.85 -5.06
N CYS A 213 8.36 -1.25 -4.01
CA CYS A 213 7.11 -0.64 -3.64
C CYS A 213 7.35 0.18 -2.36
N ALA A 214 7.32 1.49 -2.47
CA ALA A 214 7.45 2.40 -1.34
C ALA A 214 6.05 2.81 -0.85
N GLN A 215 5.74 2.53 0.42
CA GLN A 215 4.42 2.80 1.00
C GLN A 215 4.52 3.85 2.10
N LYS A 216 3.67 4.88 2.02
CA LYS A 216 3.52 5.90 3.07
C LYS A 216 2.07 6.38 3.09
N TYR A 217 1.51 6.61 4.27
CA TYR A 217 0.09 6.99 4.43
C TYR A 217 -0.91 5.97 3.85
N GLY A 218 -0.54 4.69 3.73
CA GLY A 218 -1.34 3.66 3.08
C GLY A 218 -1.36 3.73 1.55
N LEU A 219 -0.67 4.69 0.95
CA LEU A 219 -0.50 4.84 -0.50
C LEU A 219 0.83 4.21 -0.93
N THR A 220 0.86 3.59 -2.10
CA THR A 220 2.02 2.84 -2.59
C THR A 220 2.48 3.39 -3.93
N VAL A 221 3.78 3.59 -4.04
CA VAL A 221 4.47 3.98 -5.28
C VAL A 221 5.36 2.82 -5.71
N SER A 222 5.13 2.28 -6.91
CA SER A 222 5.94 1.21 -7.51
C SER A 222 6.89 1.81 -8.55
N ILE A 223 8.19 1.62 -8.34
CA ILE A 223 9.22 2.27 -9.16
C ILE A 223 10.37 1.30 -9.41
N SER A 224 10.93 1.34 -10.61
CA SER A 224 12.15 0.60 -11.00
C SER A 224 13.18 1.52 -11.60
N ARG A 225 14.47 1.23 -11.37
CA ARG A 225 15.60 1.87 -12.04
C ARG A 225 16.66 0.84 -12.34
N ILE A 226 17.33 1.05 -13.47
CA ILE A 226 18.46 0.22 -13.93
C ILE A 226 19.67 1.11 -14.04
N THR A 227 20.84 0.59 -13.66
CA THR A 227 22.15 1.19 -13.92
C THR A 227 23.01 0.20 -14.68
N SER A 228 23.90 0.72 -15.54
CA SER A 228 24.91 -0.05 -16.24
C SER A 228 26.26 0.65 -16.12
N PHE A 229 27.31 -0.13 -15.84
CA PHE A 229 28.70 0.34 -15.76
C PHE A 229 29.44 0.14 -17.09
N GLU A 230 28.81 -0.55 -18.03
CA GLU A 230 29.29 -0.76 -19.40
C GLU A 230 28.29 -0.13 -20.38
N PRO A 231 28.71 0.21 -21.60
CA PRO A 231 27.80 0.63 -22.66
C PRO A 231 26.75 -0.46 -22.92
N LEU A 232 25.50 -0.05 -23.03
CA LEU A 232 24.39 -0.97 -23.35
C LEU A 232 24.60 -1.54 -24.77
N SER A 233 24.36 -2.84 -24.95
CA SER A 233 24.32 -3.44 -26.29
C SER A 233 23.16 -2.83 -27.08
N GLU A 234 23.28 -2.88 -28.42
CA GLU A 234 22.24 -2.39 -29.32
C GLU A 234 20.88 -3.10 -29.09
N GLU A 235 20.94 -4.40 -28.80
CA GLU A 235 19.73 -5.17 -28.45
C GLU A 235 19.04 -4.67 -27.20
N ILE A 236 19.79 -4.45 -26.10
CA ILE A 236 19.26 -3.93 -24.85
C ILE A 236 18.69 -2.51 -25.05
N ARG A 237 19.38 -1.67 -25.81
CA ARG A 237 18.91 -0.32 -26.11
C ARG A 237 17.57 -0.34 -26.85
N LYS A 238 17.43 -1.18 -27.89
CA LYS A 238 16.17 -1.31 -28.63
C LYS A 238 15.03 -1.80 -27.74
N LYS A 239 15.28 -2.81 -26.90
CA LYS A 239 14.26 -3.30 -25.94
C LYS A 239 13.84 -2.20 -24.94
N TYR A 240 14.79 -1.40 -24.46
CA TYR A 240 14.50 -0.28 -23.57
C TYR A 240 13.67 0.81 -24.26
N GLU A 241 13.99 1.16 -25.50
CA GLU A 241 13.22 2.11 -26.31
C GLU A 241 11.78 1.61 -26.57
N ALA A 242 11.61 0.31 -26.83
CA ALA A 242 10.29 -0.31 -26.95
C ALA A 242 9.50 -0.21 -25.64
N LEU A 243 10.14 -0.52 -24.50
CA LEU A 243 9.52 -0.42 -23.19
C LEU A 243 9.07 1.02 -22.87
N LEU A 244 9.88 2.04 -23.20
CA LEU A 244 9.49 3.44 -23.02
C LEU A 244 8.26 3.82 -23.86
N LYS A 245 8.13 3.28 -25.07
CA LYS A 245 6.93 3.50 -25.92
C LYS A 245 5.70 2.83 -25.32
N ILE A 246 5.83 1.61 -24.81
CA ILE A 246 4.75 0.89 -24.13
C ILE A 246 4.27 1.71 -22.92
N ASP A 247 5.19 2.13 -22.06
CA ASP A 247 4.88 2.92 -20.86
C ASP A 247 4.17 4.24 -21.21
N ALA A 248 4.72 4.99 -22.18
CA ALA A 248 4.09 6.21 -22.66
C ALA A 248 2.70 5.96 -23.24
N THR A 249 2.49 4.84 -23.95
CA THR A 249 1.19 4.48 -24.53
C THR A 249 0.17 4.17 -23.44
N TYR A 250 0.57 3.44 -22.38
CA TYR A 250 -0.30 3.21 -21.23
C TYR A 250 -0.69 4.52 -20.55
N ILE A 251 0.27 5.41 -20.26
CA ILE A 251 0.01 6.70 -19.61
C ILE A 251 -0.96 7.55 -20.45
N LEU A 252 -0.72 7.68 -21.74
CA LEU A 252 -1.52 8.55 -22.64
C LEU A 252 -2.93 8.01 -22.90
N ASN A 253 -3.12 6.70 -22.87
CA ASN A 253 -4.41 6.07 -23.16
C ASN A 253 -5.23 5.75 -21.91
N THR A 254 -4.64 5.75 -20.72
CA THR A 254 -5.39 5.50 -19.47
C THR A 254 -6.38 6.64 -19.22
N LYS A 255 -7.68 6.31 -19.30
CA LYS A 255 -8.79 7.25 -19.16
C LYS A 255 -9.77 6.75 -18.12
N ALA A 256 -10.34 7.66 -17.34
CA ALA A 256 -11.38 7.32 -16.39
C ALA A 256 -12.57 6.65 -17.09
N GLY A 257 -13.07 5.56 -16.51
CA GLY A 257 -14.19 4.79 -17.04
C GLY A 257 -13.84 3.71 -18.06
N THR A 258 -12.59 3.66 -18.55
CA THR A 258 -12.14 2.58 -19.45
C THR A 258 -11.75 1.34 -18.63
N PRO A 259 -12.32 0.17 -18.90
CA PRO A 259 -11.93 -1.06 -18.24
C PRO A 259 -10.45 -1.39 -18.47
N ALA A 260 -9.75 -1.79 -17.42
CA ALA A 260 -8.31 -2.10 -17.50
C ALA A 260 -7.98 -3.17 -18.56
N ARG A 261 -8.90 -4.11 -18.83
CA ARG A 261 -8.72 -5.13 -19.88
C ARG A 261 -8.57 -4.58 -21.30
N GLU A 262 -9.02 -3.35 -21.57
CA GLU A 262 -8.90 -2.72 -22.89
C GLU A 262 -7.45 -2.27 -23.19
N TYR A 263 -6.61 -2.26 -22.18
CA TYR A 263 -5.19 -1.94 -22.33
C TYR A 263 -4.30 -3.19 -22.50
N PHE A 264 -4.84 -4.40 -22.27
CA PHE A 264 -4.08 -5.63 -22.51
C PHE A 264 -3.82 -5.82 -24.00
N GLY A 265 -2.58 -6.16 -24.34
CA GLY A 265 -2.12 -6.34 -25.70
C GLY A 265 -1.44 -5.11 -26.32
N ILE A 266 -1.41 -3.96 -25.64
CA ILE A 266 -0.64 -2.80 -26.11
C ILE A 266 0.85 -3.14 -26.27
N GLU A 267 1.38 -3.98 -25.39
CA GLU A 267 2.75 -4.48 -25.44
C GLU A 267 3.04 -5.29 -26.71
N ASP A 268 2.06 -6.00 -27.26
CA ASP A 268 2.25 -6.86 -28.45
C ASP A 268 2.62 -6.03 -29.67
N ASP A 269 2.20 -4.77 -29.76
CA ASP A 269 2.52 -3.86 -30.87
C ASP A 269 3.99 -3.43 -30.88
N TYR A 270 4.75 -3.65 -29.78
CA TYR A 270 6.12 -3.15 -29.61
C TYR A 270 7.15 -4.24 -29.30
N LEU A 271 6.73 -5.45 -28.92
CA LEU A 271 7.63 -6.52 -28.48
C LEU A 271 7.95 -7.55 -29.58
N PHE A 272 7.26 -7.50 -30.73
CA PHE A 272 7.43 -8.44 -31.86
C PHE A 272 7.76 -7.73 -33.17
#